data_f0b6daa896c4b65cfac1449fab3cf1da
#
_entry.id   f0b6daa896c4b65cfac1449fab3cf1da
#
_cell.length_a   1.000
_cell.length_b   1.000
_cell.length_c   1.000
_cell.angle_alpha   90.00
_cell.angle_beta   90.00
_cell.angle_gamma   90.00
#
_symmetry.space_group_name_H-M   'P 1'
#
loop_
_entity.id
_entity.type
_entity.pdbx_description
1 polymer ?
#
loop_
_entity_poly.entity_id
_entity_poly.type
_entity_poly.pdbx_seq_one_letter_code
_entity_poly.pdbx_strand_id
1 'polypeptide(L)'
;MSGLIIVRRSRIHGNGVFAARDLPEGTELIEYTGRLITIAEADALYDEIHTGHTFLFTLNEEWIIDGNVGGNDARWINHGCAPNCIPYLHAHPRDRSKDRVIIETLRDVEAGEELQYDYGISFEVPYTPRLKKIWACRCGTPRCTGTMLKSGTHERLAG
;
A
#
# COMPACT_ATOMS: atom_id res chain seq x y z
N MET A 1 13.20 -1.02 16.22
CA MET A 1 13.02 -0.61 15.87
C MET A 1 12.70 0.59 16.20
N SER A 2 12.42 1.12 15.92
CA SER A 2 12.56 2.47 15.90
C SER A 2 11.70 3.24 16.85
N GLY A 3 10.66 2.75 17.34
CA GLY A 3 9.72 3.54 18.14
C GLY A 3 9.06 4.66 17.35
N LEU A 4 9.12 4.61 16.02
CA LEU A 4 8.50 5.65 15.17
C LEU A 4 7.03 5.38 14.90
N ILE A 5 6.63 4.11 14.90
CA ILE A 5 5.28 3.70 14.52
C ILE A 5 4.70 2.74 15.55
N ILE A 6 3.37 2.67 15.56
CA ILE A 6 2.63 1.80 16.46
C ILE A 6 1.42 1.24 15.73
N VAL A 7 1.12 -0.04 15.95
CA VAL A 7 -0.04 -0.69 15.34
C VAL A 7 -1.21 -0.64 16.30
N ARG A 8 -2.38 -0.23 15.80
CA ARG A 8 -3.63 -0.19 16.56
C ARG A 8 -4.81 -0.48 15.66
N ARG A 9 -5.98 -0.67 16.25
CA ARG A 9 -7.22 -0.73 15.46
C ARG A 9 -7.43 0.59 14.74
N SER A 10 -7.82 0.50 13.48
CA SER A 10 -8.04 1.65 12.63
C SER A 10 -9.53 1.89 12.43
N ARG A 11 -9.91 3.16 12.25
CA ARG A 11 -11.26 3.51 11.84
C ARG A 11 -11.48 3.25 10.36
N ILE A 12 -10.39 3.12 9.59
CA ILE A 12 -10.47 2.89 8.15
C ILE A 12 -10.76 1.43 7.89
N HIS A 13 -9.90 0.54 8.38
CA HIS A 13 -10.06 -0.90 8.18
C HIS A 13 -9.12 -1.65 9.12
N GLY A 14 -9.67 -2.61 9.85
CA GLY A 14 -8.89 -3.54 10.67
C GLY A 14 -7.82 -2.88 11.52
N ASN A 15 -6.60 -3.35 11.42
CA ASN A 15 -5.45 -2.70 12.03
C ASN A 15 -4.97 -1.55 11.17
N GLY A 16 -4.32 -0.59 11.80
CA GLY A 16 -3.66 0.51 11.12
C GLY A 16 -2.33 0.79 11.80
N VAL A 17 -1.53 1.63 11.17
CA VAL A 17 -0.24 2.05 11.69
C VAL A 17 -0.30 3.55 11.96
N PHE A 18 0.15 3.95 13.14
CA PHE A 18 0.04 5.33 13.60
C PHE A 18 1.42 5.86 13.96
N ALA A 19 1.60 7.16 13.82
CA ALA A 19 2.83 7.82 14.25
C ALA A 19 2.93 7.76 15.77
N ALA A 20 4.02 7.21 16.28
CA ALA A 20 4.25 7.13 17.72
C ALA A 20 4.78 8.45 18.29
N ARG A 21 5.26 9.33 17.42
CA ARG A 21 5.80 10.65 17.74
C ARG A 21 5.65 11.54 16.51
N ASP A 22 5.99 12.82 16.66
CA ASP A 22 6.04 13.72 15.52
C ASP A 22 7.12 13.23 14.56
N LEU A 23 6.78 13.18 13.28
CA LEU A 23 7.67 12.67 12.22
C LEU A 23 7.86 13.76 11.18
N PRO A 24 9.10 14.26 10.98
CA PRO A 24 9.36 15.22 9.90
C PRO A 24 9.14 14.60 8.53
N GLU A 25 8.86 15.44 7.56
CA GLU A 25 8.78 15.03 6.16
C GLU A 25 10.05 14.29 5.75
N GLY A 26 9.89 13.22 4.96
CA GLY A 26 11.03 12.44 4.48
C GLY A 26 11.59 11.44 5.47
N THR A 27 10.88 11.19 6.58
CA THR A 27 11.34 10.18 7.55
C THR A 27 11.06 8.79 7.00
N GLU A 28 12.11 7.98 6.91
CA GLU A 28 11.96 6.56 6.55
C GLU A 28 11.39 5.80 7.74
N LEU A 29 10.29 5.11 7.53
CA LEU A 29 9.54 4.47 8.60
C LEU A 29 9.79 2.97 8.71
N ILE A 30 9.63 2.27 7.60
CA ILE A 30 9.65 0.81 7.60
C ILE A 30 9.79 0.30 6.17
N GLU A 31 10.48 -0.83 6.02
CA GLU A 31 10.53 -1.53 4.75
C GLU A 31 9.30 -2.43 4.62
N TYR A 32 8.69 -2.48 3.45
CA TYR A 32 7.61 -3.43 3.18
C TYR A 32 8.24 -4.79 2.90
N THR A 33 8.05 -5.73 3.81
CA THR A 33 8.67 -7.06 3.70
C THR A 33 7.62 -8.14 3.49
N GLY A 34 8.07 -9.27 2.97
CA GLY A 34 7.26 -10.44 2.75
C GLY A 34 7.98 -11.42 1.85
N ARG A 35 7.30 -12.52 1.56
CA ARG A 35 7.81 -13.51 0.63
C ARG A 35 7.83 -12.94 -0.77
N LEU A 36 8.91 -13.14 -1.49
CA LEU A 36 9.01 -12.68 -2.87
C LEU A 36 8.43 -13.74 -3.80
N ILE A 37 7.43 -13.37 -4.59
CA ILE A 37 6.79 -14.26 -5.55
C ILE A 37 6.67 -13.58 -6.90
N THR A 38 6.50 -14.38 -7.95
CA THR A 38 6.29 -13.84 -9.29
C THR A 38 4.83 -13.40 -9.46
N ILE A 39 4.57 -12.62 -10.49
CA ILE A 39 3.20 -12.20 -10.81
C ILE A 39 2.32 -13.41 -11.09
N ALA A 40 2.86 -14.40 -11.82
CA ALA A 40 2.11 -15.63 -12.11
C ALA A 40 1.77 -16.42 -10.84
N GLU A 41 2.72 -16.49 -9.90
CA GLU A 41 2.48 -17.14 -8.62
C GLU A 41 1.40 -16.42 -7.81
N ALA A 42 1.42 -15.10 -7.81
CA ALA A 42 0.40 -14.32 -7.11
C ALA A 42 -0.98 -14.58 -7.69
N ASP A 43 -1.09 -14.61 -9.02
CA ASP A 43 -2.36 -14.88 -9.70
C ASP A 43 -2.88 -16.29 -9.38
N ALA A 44 -1.98 -17.25 -9.24
CA ALA A 44 -2.35 -18.62 -8.92
C ALA A 44 -2.78 -18.81 -7.46
N LEU A 45 -2.19 -18.02 -6.56
CA LEU A 45 -2.43 -18.15 -5.12
C LEU A 45 -3.61 -17.32 -4.62
N TYR A 46 -3.89 -16.19 -5.24
CA TYR A 46 -4.85 -15.22 -4.71
C TYR A 46 -5.78 -14.69 -5.78
N ASP A 47 -7.07 -14.57 -5.41
CA ASP A 47 -8.05 -13.87 -6.22
C ASP A 47 -8.16 -12.44 -5.72
N GLU A 48 -7.15 -11.62 -6.07
CA GLU A 48 -7.07 -10.25 -5.55
C GLU A 48 -8.24 -9.37 -5.96
N ILE A 49 -8.74 -9.54 -7.18
CA ILE A 49 -9.78 -8.65 -7.72
C ILE A 49 -11.04 -8.65 -6.85
N HIS A 50 -11.38 -9.79 -6.27
CA HIS A 50 -12.65 -9.96 -5.56
C HIS A 50 -12.54 -9.92 -4.04
N THR A 51 -11.34 -9.63 -3.49
CA THR A 51 -11.16 -9.63 -2.03
C THR A 51 -11.41 -8.28 -1.37
N GLY A 52 -11.17 -7.19 -2.09
CA GLY A 52 -11.28 -5.84 -1.52
C GLY A 52 -10.20 -5.51 -0.50
N HIS A 53 -9.17 -6.33 -0.44
CA HIS A 53 -8.12 -6.23 0.57
C HIS A 53 -6.88 -6.94 0.07
N THR A 54 -5.71 -6.38 0.34
CA THR A 54 -4.48 -6.99 -0.14
C THR A 54 -3.31 -6.71 0.80
N PHE A 55 -2.45 -7.71 0.92
CA PHE A 55 -1.11 -7.57 1.49
C PHE A 55 -0.05 -7.80 0.42
N LEU A 56 -0.45 -7.79 -0.84
CA LEU A 56 0.50 -7.91 -1.94
C LEU A 56 0.97 -6.53 -2.37
N PHE A 57 2.26 -6.37 -2.54
CA PHE A 57 2.86 -5.13 -3.01
C PHE A 57 3.66 -5.41 -4.28
N THR A 58 3.31 -4.77 -5.37
CA THR A 58 4.04 -4.94 -6.63
C THR A 58 5.38 -4.23 -6.53
N LEU A 59 6.45 -5.01 -6.49
CA LEU A 59 7.80 -4.51 -6.35
C LEU A 59 8.32 -3.92 -7.68
N ASN A 60 8.14 -4.67 -8.76
CA ASN A 60 8.54 -4.27 -10.12
C ASN A 60 7.80 -5.15 -11.13
N GLU A 61 8.26 -5.16 -12.38
CA GLU A 61 7.57 -5.89 -13.45
C GLU A 61 7.66 -7.41 -13.27
N GLU A 62 8.57 -7.91 -12.45
CA GLU A 62 8.81 -9.34 -12.29
C GLU A 62 8.32 -9.89 -10.96
N TRP A 63 8.33 -9.07 -9.91
CA TRP A 63 8.19 -9.55 -8.54
C TRP A 63 7.11 -8.84 -7.76
N ILE A 64 6.46 -9.61 -6.90
CA ILE A 64 5.48 -9.10 -5.92
C ILE A 64 5.96 -9.50 -4.53
N ILE A 65 5.85 -8.59 -3.58
CA ILE A 65 6.09 -8.88 -2.17
C ILE A 65 4.76 -9.33 -1.56
N ASP A 66 4.74 -10.56 -1.06
CA ASP A 66 3.57 -11.14 -0.42
C ASP A 66 3.68 -10.97 1.09
N GLY A 67 3.02 -9.95 1.61
CA GLY A 67 3.02 -9.65 3.04
C GLY A 67 2.24 -10.63 3.89
N ASN A 68 1.51 -11.58 3.27
CA ASN A 68 0.83 -12.64 4.01
C ASN A 68 1.81 -13.63 4.63
N VAL A 69 3.01 -13.75 4.07
CA VAL A 69 4.02 -14.69 4.52
C VAL A 69 5.32 -13.95 4.79
N GLY A 70 5.77 -13.96 6.03
CA GLY A 70 7.01 -13.28 6.42
C GLY A 70 6.93 -11.77 6.38
N GLY A 71 5.72 -11.20 6.37
CA GLY A 71 5.54 -9.77 6.37
C GLY A 71 5.77 -9.15 7.74
N ASN A 72 5.82 -7.82 7.76
CA ASN A 72 5.97 -7.05 8.99
C ASN A 72 4.79 -6.08 9.15
N ASP A 73 4.93 -5.11 10.05
CA ASP A 73 3.86 -4.17 10.35
C ASP A 73 3.51 -3.26 9.18
N ALA A 74 4.38 -3.14 8.17
CA ALA A 74 4.09 -2.32 6.99
C ALA A 74 2.80 -2.76 6.29
N ARG A 75 2.46 -4.05 6.35
CA ARG A 75 1.23 -4.57 5.74
C ARG A 75 -0.04 -3.96 6.32
N TRP A 76 0.03 -3.44 7.55
CA TRP A 76 -1.13 -2.85 8.22
C TRP A 76 -1.37 -1.39 7.87
N ILE A 77 -0.48 -0.75 7.11
CA ILE A 77 -0.68 0.64 6.69
C ILE A 77 -1.85 0.66 5.71
N ASN A 78 -2.88 1.43 6.04
CA ASN A 78 -4.09 1.49 5.22
C ASN A 78 -3.93 2.43 4.03
N HIS A 79 -4.78 2.24 3.02
CA HIS A 79 -4.88 3.14 1.89
C HIS A 79 -5.53 4.45 2.31
N GLY A 80 -5.07 5.55 1.75
CA GLY A 80 -5.73 6.85 1.90
C GLY A 80 -5.67 7.64 0.60
N CYS A 81 -6.76 8.34 0.31
CA CYS A 81 -6.86 9.19 -0.90
C CYS A 81 -6.10 10.50 -0.75
N ALA A 82 -5.81 10.90 0.50
CA ALA A 82 -4.97 12.06 0.82
C ALA A 82 -3.82 11.57 1.70
N PRO A 83 -2.86 10.83 1.13
CA PRO A 83 -1.87 10.11 1.91
C PRO A 83 -0.85 11.04 2.58
N ASN A 84 -0.30 10.57 3.70
CA ASN A 84 0.80 11.24 4.40
C ASN A 84 2.11 10.47 4.27
N CYS A 85 2.08 9.33 3.58
CA CYS A 85 3.26 8.51 3.32
C CYS A 85 3.34 8.12 1.86
N ILE A 86 4.52 7.66 1.46
CA ILE A 86 4.76 7.17 0.11
C ILE A 86 5.76 6.02 0.16
N PRO A 87 5.53 4.95 -0.61
CA PRO A 87 6.52 3.91 -0.77
C PRO A 87 7.54 4.31 -1.82
N TYR A 88 8.82 4.20 -1.48
CA TYR A 88 9.91 4.44 -2.44
C TYR A 88 10.60 3.14 -2.80
N LEU A 89 10.80 2.94 -4.09
CA LEU A 89 11.55 1.81 -4.60
C LEU A 89 13.04 2.12 -4.54
N HIS A 90 13.77 1.24 -3.86
CA HIS A 90 15.23 1.27 -3.86
C HIS A 90 15.71 0.15 -4.78
N ALA A 91 15.95 0.50 -6.03
CA ALA A 91 16.30 -0.47 -7.05
C ALA A 91 17.71 -1.00 -6.85
N HIS A 92 17.85 -2.33 -6.94
CA HIS A 92 19.16 -2.95 -6.93
C HIS A 92 19.78 -2.81 -8.33
N PRO A 93 21.07 -2.45 -8.42
CA PRO A 93 21.67 -2.16 -9.73
C PRO A 93 21.79 -3.37 -10.66
N ARG A 94 21.72 -4.61 -10.14
CA ARG A 94 21.97 -5.80 -10.96
C ARG A 94 20.91 -6.88 -10.82
N ASP A 95 20.14 -6.88 -9.74
CA ASP A 95 19.22 -7.98 -9.46
C ASP A 95 17.89 -7.42 -8.96
N ARG A 96 16.88 -7.47 -9.85
CA ARG A 96 15.56 -6.90 -9.56
C ARG A 96 14.86 -7.63 -8.40
N SER A 97 15.24 -8.87 -8.11
CA SER A 97 14.69 -9.57 -6.95
C SER A 97 15.20 -9.01 -5.63
N LYS A 98 16.20 -8.15 -5.68
CA LYS A 98 16.76 -7.48 -4.50
C LYS A 98 16.32 -6.03 -4.37
N ASP A 99 15.42 -5.58 -5.22
CA ASP A 99 14.79 -4.28 -5.05
C ASP A 99 14.08 -4.26 -3.70
N ARG A 100 14.02 -3.08 -3.08
CA ARG A 100 13.40 -2.91 -1.76
C ARG A 100 12.43 -1.74 -1.79
N VAL A 101 11.39 -1.81 -0.97
CA VAL A 101 10.43 -0.73 -0.82
C VAL A 101 10.51 -0.20 0.61
N ILE A 102 10.82 1.08 0.76
CA ILE A 102 10.84 1.77 2.05
C ILE A 102 9.72 2.78 2.06
N ILE A 103 8.89 2.75 3.09
CA ILE A 103 7.79 3.70 3.25
C ILE A 103 8.29 4.88 4.08
N GLU A 104 8.08 6.09 3.56
CA GLU A 104 8.50 7.31 4.24
C GLU A 104 7.39 8.35 4.25
N THR A 105 7.53 9.35 5.11
CA THR A 105 6.54 10.42 5.22
C THR A 105 6.64 11.38 4.05
N LEU A 106 5.47 11.80 3.53
CA LEU A 106 5.36 12.81 2.46
C LEU A 106 5.36 14.23 3.00
N ARG A 107 4.99 14.39 4.26
CA ARG A 107 4.91 15.67 4.94
C ARG A 107 5.20 15.45 6.42
N ASP A 108 5.24 16.52 7.18
CA ASP A 108 5.31 16.39 8.64
C ASP A 108 4.04 15.70 9.12
N VAL A 109 4.21 14.73 10.01
CA VAL A 109 3.10 13.96 10.59
C VAL A 109 3.16 14.12 12.10
N GLU A 110 2.01 14.39 12.71
CA GLU A 110 1.94 14.54 14.16
C GLU A 110 1.75 13.21 14.86
N ALA A 111 2.25 13.11 16.07
CA ALA A 111 2.05 11.93 16.90
C ALA A 111 0.55 11.60 16.96
N GLY A 112 0.22 10.34 16.77
CA GLY A 112 -1.17 9.86 16.81
C GLY A 112 -1.90 9.86 15.48
N GLU A 113 -1.34 10.51 14.43
CA GLU A 113 -1.96 10.43 13.10
C GLU A 113 -1.82 9.02 12.54
N GLU A 114 -2.86 8.55 11.88
CA GLU A 114 -2.77 7.29 11.15
C GLU A 114 -1.95 7.50 9.87
N LEU A 115 -1.02 6.58 9.61
CA LEU A 115 -0.18 6.61 8.43
C LEU A 115 -0.90 5.91 7.29
N GLN A 116 -0.89 6.52 6.11
CA GLN A 116 -1.60 6.03 4.95
C GLN A 116 -0.77 6.32 3.70
N TYR A 117 -0.84 5.43 2.73
CA TYR A 117 -0.32 5.74 1.40
C TYR A 117 -1.35 5.31 0.34
N ASP A 118 -1.20 5.85 -0.85
CA ASP A 118 -2.07 5.50 -1.97
C ASP A 118 -1.58 4.15 -2.52
N TYR A 119 -2.42 3.13 -2.42
CA TYR A 119 -2.05 1.79 -2.86
C TYR A 119 -1.89 1.69 -4.37
N GLY A 120 -2.49 2.59 -5.14
CA GLY A 120 -2.41 2.54 -6.59
C GLY A 120 -3.06 1.30 -7.18
N ILE A 121 -4.14 0.82 -6.56
CA ILE A 121 -4.81 -0.41 -7.00
C ILE A 121 -5.41 -0.21 -8.39
N SER A 122 -5.04 -1.06 -9.33
CA SER A 122 -5.62 -1.06 -10.67
C SER A 122 -5.67 -2.48 -11.21
N PHE A 123 -6.72 -2.75 -11.95
CA PHE A 123 -6.92 -4.03 -12.62
C PHE A 123 -7.27 -3.77 -14.08
N GLU A 124 -6.88 -4.67 -14.96
CA GLU A 124 -7.18 -4.56 -16.38
C GLU A 124 -8.54 -5.19 -16.69
N VAL A 125 -9.56 -4.72 -15.99
CA VAL A 125 -10.95 -5.16 -16.18
C VAL A 125 -11.84 -3.92 -16.04
N PRO A 126 -13.06 -3.94 -16.60
CA PRO A 126 -14.00 -2.85 -16.39
C PRO A 126 -14.34 -2.68 -14.92
N TYR A 127 -14.37 -1.43 -14.46
CA TYR A 127 -14.71 -1.12 -13.07
C TYR A 127 -16.22 -0.96 -12.94
N THR A 128 -16.90 -2.06 -12.61
CA THR A 128 -18.33 -2.03 -12.36
C THR A 128 -18.63 -1.38 -11.00
N PRO A 129 -19.86 -0.93 -10.77
CA PRO A 129 -20.23 -0.43 -9.43
C PRO A 129 -20.00 -1.47 -8.34
N ARG A 130 -20.22 -2.75 -8.65
CA ARG A 130 -19.95 -3.83 -7.70
C ARG A 130 -18.47 -3.92 -7.35
N LEU A 131 -17.59 -3.82 -8.35
CA LEU A 131 -16.16 -3.91 -8.12
C LEU A 131 -15.67 -2.71 -7.30
N LYS A 132 -16.16 -1.52 -7.61
CA LYS A 132 -15.83 -0.32 -6.84
C LYS A 132 -16.26 -0.44 -5.39
N LYS A 133 -17.38 -1.11 -5.12
CA LYS A 133 -17.87 -1.33 -3.78
C LYS A 133 -17.04 -2.36 -3.02
N ILE A 134 -16.58 -3.42 -3.70
CA ILE A 134 -15.68 -4.40 -3.12
C ILE A 134 -14.41 -3.70 -2.64
N TRP A 135 -13.90 -2.76 -3.43
CA TRP A 135 -12.70 -1.98 -3.10
C TRP A 135 -13.04 -0.60 -2.53
N ALA A 136 -14.06 -0.54 -1.69
CA ALA A 136 -14.47 0.72 -1.09
C ALA A 136 -13.36 1.35 -0.25
N CYS A 137 -13.17 2.64 -0.40
CA CYS A 137 -12.25 3.41 0.43
C CYS A 137 -13.00 4.04 1.59
N ARG A 138 -12.45 3.93 2.79
CA ARG A 138 -13.04 4.49 4.00
C ARG A 138 -12.10 5.47 4.70
N CYS A 139 -11.22 6.12 3.92
CA CYS A 139 -10.25 7.03 4.51
C CYS A 139 -10.90 8.27 5.16
N GLY A 140 -12.13 8.60 4.78
CA GLY A 140 -12.88 9.67 5.40
C GLY A 140 -12.40 11.08 5.08
N THR A 141 -11.52 11.23 4.09
CA THR A 141 -11.01 12.55 3.73
C THR A 141 -11.94 13.24 2.73
N PRO A 142 -11.92 14.59 2.64
CA PRO A 142 -12.70 15.29 1.64
C PRO A 142 -12.38 14.89 0.20
N ARG A 143 -11.19 14.38 -0.05
CA ARG A 143 -10.77 13.94 -1.39
C ARG A 143 -11.06 12.48 -1.65
N CYS A 144 -11.73 11.80 -0.75
CA CYS A 144 -12.01 10.38 -0.90
C CYS A 144 -12.87 10.13 -2.14
N THR A 145 -12.41 9.26 -3.02
CA THR A 145 -13.13 8.91 -4.24
C THR A 145 -14.16 7.82 -4.03
N GLY A 146 -14.23 7.27 -2.80
CA GLY A 146 -15.17 6.21 -2.46
C GLY A 146 -14.66 4.82 -2.80
N THR A 147 -13.60 4.71 -3.57
CA THR A 147 -12.99 3.44 -3.92
C THR A 147 -11.49 3.55 -3.99
N MET A 148 -10.80 2.44 -3.67
CA MET A 148 -9.34 2.38 -3.81
C MET A 148 -8.90 2.20 -5.25
N LEU A 149 -9.81 1.84 -6.14
CA LEU A 149 -9.47 1.61 -7.55
C LEU A 149 -9.10 2.91 -8.24
N LYS A 150 -8.02 2.86 -9.03
CA LYS A 150 -7.57 4.00 -9.81
C LYS A 150 -8.27 3.99 -11.16
N SER A 151 -9.24 4.88 -11.34
CA SER A 151 -9.78 5.11 -12.67
C SER A 151 -8.70 5.81 -13.48
N GLY A 152 -8.72 5.66 -14.77
CA GLY A 152 -7.73 6.29 -15.61
C GLY A 152 -6.38 5.61 -15.64
N THR A 153 -6.21 4.52 -14.91
CA THR A 153 -4.97 3.74 -14.96
C THR A 153 -4.68 3.25 -16.37
N HIS A 154 -5.75 2.96 -17.10
CA HIS A 154 -5.60 2.53 -18.48
C HIS A 154 -4.97 3.60 -19.35
N GLU A 155 -5.27 4.86 -19.07
CA GLU A 155 -4.65 5.95 -19.81
C GLU A 155 -3.15 5.99 -19.55
N ARG A 156 -2.74 5.72 -18.31
CA ARG A 156 -1.32 5.65 -18.01
C ARG A 156 -0.64 4.50 -18.72
N LEU A 157 -1.32 3.36 -18.80
CA LEU A 157 -0.78 2.22 -19.51
C LEU A 157 -0.74 2.46 -21.01
N ALA A 158 -1.72 3.20 -21.53
CA ALA A 158 -1.77 3.54 -22.93
C ALA A 158 -0.79 4.66 -23.29
N GLY A 159 -0.45 5.46 -22.33
CA GLY A 159 0.45 6.58 -22.54
C GLY A 159 1.94 6.19 -22.45
#